data_078b0e6a059fe75d0eb6472d24681fb3
#
_entry.id   078b0e6a059fe75d0eb6472d24681fb3
#
_cell.length_a   1.000
_cell.length_b   1.000
_cell.length_c   1.000
_cell.angle_alpha   90.00
_cell.angle_beta   90.00
_cell.angle_gamma   90.00
#
_symmetry.space_group_name_H-M   'P 1'
#
loop_
_entity.id
_entity.type
_entity.pdbx_description
1 polymer ?
#
loop_
_entity_poly.entity_id
_entity_poly.type
_entity_poly.pdbx_seq_one_letter_code
_entity_poly.pdbx_strand_id
1 'polypeptide(L)'
;QMCIRDRILTYVEEAEAEASDAHARPAGQLKVHSMTGVGQHFVIDAIARYRETHPDVTFDLTMANRVPDLLDEGYDISIVLASELPDSGFVSQRLGITYSIVCASPEYVARHGIAQKPSDLLKHACLRMVSPVIPLEKWLFDGPEGQEVVNITQAPFQVNSADAMKTAIRSGMGVGVLPIYSAIDGLRDGSLVRVMPDYRLQELNLYAIYPSRQYLDAKIKTWVEYLRNSLPE
;
A
#
# COMPACT_ATOMS: atom_id res chain seq x y z
N GLN A 1 -26.53 -40.79 14.97
CA GLN A 1 -27.66 -39.85 15.18
C GLN A 1 -27.23 -38.53 15.82
N MET A 2 -26.16 -38.49 16.60
CA MET A 2 -25.64 -37.26 17.22
C MET A 2 -25.06 -36.27 16.18
N CYS A 3 -24.30 -36.76 15.22
CA CYS A 3 -23.67 -35.92 14.19
C CYS A 3 -24.64 -35.17 13.24
N ILE A 4 -25.84 -35.71 12.97
CA ILE A 4 -26.81 -35.07 12.05
C ILE A 4 -27.51 -33.91 12.76
N ARG A 5 -27.86 -34.08 14.02
CA ARG A 5 -28.50 -33.06 14.83
C ARG A 5 -27.58 -31.85 15.07
N ASP A 6 -26.31 -32.13 15.40
CA ASP A 6 -25.33 -31.06 15.64
C ASP A 6 -25.05 -30.25 14.35
N ARG A 7 -25.04 -30.99 13.23
CA ARG A 7 -24.85 -30.35 11.91
C ARG A 7 -26.04 -29.50 11.49
N ILE A 8 -27.27 -29.95 11.81
CA ILE A 8 -28.49 -29.15 11.54
C ILE A 8 -28.53 -27.90 12.44
N LEU A 9 -28.18 -28.02 13.72
CA LEU A 9 -28.10 -26.88 14.63
C LEU A 9 -27.06 -25.87 14.16
N THR A 10 -25.89 -26.33 13.74
CA THR A 10 -24.86 -25.46 13.15
C THR A 10 -25.39 -24.73 11.92
N TYR A 11 -26.10 -25.42 11.00
CA TYR A 11 -26.68 -24.76 9.83
C TYR A 11 -27.81 -23.79 10.17
N VAL A 12 -28.57 -24.01 11.23
CA VAL A 12 -29.61 -23.08 11.68
C VAL A 12 -28.98 -21.87 12.34
N GLU A 13 -27.98 -22.05 13.20
CA GLU A 13 -27.20 -20.95 13.79
C GLU A 13 -26.47 -20.12 12.72
N GLU A 14 -25.93 -20.79 11.71
CA GLU A 14 -25.32 -20.14 10.54
C GLU A 14 -26.34 -19.33 9.74
N ALA A 15 -27.54 -19.89 9.48
CA ALA A 15 -28.60 -19.19 8.74
C ALA A 15 -29.22 -18.04 9.55
N GLU A 16 -29.33 -18.16 10.87
CA GLU A 16 -29.78 -17.08 11.75
C GLU A 16 -28.73 -15.95 11.82
N ALA A 17 -27.44 -16.28 11.85
CA ALA A 17 -26.36 -15.31 11.76
C ALA A 17 -26.36 -14.60 10.42
N GLU A 18 -26.55 -15.30 9.29
CA GLU A 18 -26.66 -14.74 7.95
C GLU A 18 -27.85 -13.79 7.80
N ALA A 19 -29.01 -14.17 8.33
CA ALA A 19 -30.21 -13.33 8.32
C ALA A 19 -30.08 -12.09 9.21
N SER A 20 -29.32 -12.22 10.31
CA SER A 20 -29.01 -11.11 11.21
C SER A 20 -27.97 -10.17 10.62
N ASP A 21 -26.88 -10.70 10.03
CA ASP A 21 -25.78 -9.93 9.45
C ASP A 21 -26.18 -9.18 8.15
N ALA A 22 -27.12 -9.73 7.36
CA ALA A 22 -27.59 -9.05 6.15
C ALA A 22 -28.30 -7.71 6.45
N HIS A 23 -28.73 -7.49 7.70
CA HIS A 23 -29.37 -6.25 8.17
C HIS A 23 -28.64 -5.61 9.37
N ALA A 24 -27.55 -6.19 9.84
CA ALA A 24 -26.80 -5.65 10.96
C ALA A 24 -26.07 -4.35 10.54
N ARG A 25 -26.25 -3.31 11.33
CA ARG A 25 -25.42 -2.11 11.18
C ARG A 25 -23.98 -2.47 11.56
N PRO A 26 -22.98 -2.07 10.72
CA PRO A 26 -21.59 -2.33 11.04
C PRO A 26 -21.24 -1.66 12.37
N ALA A 27 -20.73 -2.43 13.31
CA ALA A 27 -20.37 -1.98 14.66
C ALA A 27 -19.20 -2.79 15.22
N GLY A 28 -18.54 -2.25 16.26
CA GLY A 28 -17.44 -2.90 16.96
C GLY A 28 -16.07 -2.52 16.40
N GLN A 29 -15.02 -3.17 16.93
CA GLN A 29 -13.63 -2.88 16.57
C GLN A 29 -13.23 -3.61 15.28
N LEU A 30 -12.57 -2.90 14.38
CA LEU A 30 -11.94 -3.40 13.18
C LEU A 30 -10.41 -3.28 13.33
N LYS A 31 -9.72 -4.42 13.35
CA LYS A 31 -8.27 -4.48 13.44
C LYS A 31 -7.67 -4.50 12.04
N VAL A 32 -7.03 -3.40 11.67
CA VAL A 32 -6.51 -3.16 10.33
C VAL A 32 -4.98 -3.16 10.38
N HIS A 33 -4.37 -3.96 9.52
CA HIS A 33 -2.96 -3.81 9.17
C HIS A 33 -2.83 -3.04 7.86
N SER A 34 -1.82 -2.19 7.73
CA SER A 34 -1.49 -1.52 6.48
C SER A 34 0.02 -1.34 6.32
N MET A 35 0.52 -1.38 5.08
CA MET A 35 1.86 -0.88 4.81
C MET A 35 1.94 0.60 5.19
N THR A 36 3.08 1.01 5.80
CA THR A 36 3.21 2.33 6.45
C THR A 36 2.82 3.49 5.55
N GLY A 37 3.38 3.56 4.34
CA GLY A 37 3.07 4.66 3.42
C GLY A 37 1.61 4.67 2.96
N VAL A 38 1.03 3.50 2.71
CA VAL A 38 -0.40 3.36 2.35
C VAL A 38 -1.28 3.79 3.53
N GLY A 39 -0.94 3.35 4.74
CA GLY A 39 -1.64 3.73 5.96
C GLY A 39 -1.70 5.24 6.14
N GLN A 40 -0.56 5.89 6.03
CA GLN A 40 -0.42 7.34 6.24
C GLN A 40 -1.14 8.18 5.16
N HIS A 41 -1.06 7.77 3.90
CA HIS A 41 -1.54 8.61 2.79
C HIS A 41 -2.97 8.29 2.33
N PHE A 42 -3.51 7.11 2.69
CA PHE A 42 -4.83 6.69 2.22
C PHE A 42 -5.74 6.18 3.34
N VAL A 43 -5.23 5.24 4.18
CA VAL A 43 -6.10 4.50 5.11
C VAL A 43 -6.62 5.40 6.22
N ILE A 44 -5.79 6.29 6.78
CA ILE A 44 -6.19 7.20 7.86
C ILE A 44 -7.31 8.14 7.40
N ASP A 45 -7.19 8.74 6.21
CA ASP A 45 -8.24 9.60 5.66
C ASP A 45 -9.51 8.82 5.33
N ALA A 46 -9.37 7.60 4.82
CA ALA A 46 -10.50 6.72 4.57
C ALA A 46 -11.23 6.36 5.86
N ILE A 47 -10.50 6.05 6.95
CA ILE A 47 -11.07 5.79 8.28
C ILE A 47 -11.84 7.01 8.79
N ALA A 48 -11.26 8.21 8.67
CA ALA A 48 -11.91 9.44 9.13
C ALA A 48 -13.28 9.64 8.47
N ARG A 49 -13.34 9.54 7.13
CA ARG A 49 -14.57 9.70 6.36
C ARG A 49 -15.56 8.55 6.56
N TYR A 50 -15.09 7.31 6.63
CA TYR A 50 -15.95 6.15 6.86
C TYR A 50 -16.68 6.25 8.20
N ARG A 51 -16.02 6.71 9.25
CA ARG A 51 -16.60 6.88 10.57
C ARG A 51 -17.69 7.96 10.65
N GLU A 52 -17.74 8.90 9.72
CA GLU A 52 -18.84 9.89 9.64
C GLU A 52 -20.19 9.20 9.39
N THR A 53 -20.19 8.11 8.61
CA THR A 53 -21.39 7.34 8.28
C THR A 53 -21.56 6.06 9.11
N HIS A 54 -20.48 5.60 9.74
CA HIS A 54 -20.44 4.38 10.55
C HIS A 54 -19.81 4.66 11.93
N PRO A 55 -20.43 5.49 12.78
CA PRO A 55 -19.84 5.94 14.06
C PRO A 55 -19.64 4.81 15.07
N ASP A 56 -20.38 3.71 14.93
CA ASP A 56 -20.30 2.54 15.82
C ASP A 56 -19.12 1.62 15.50
N VAL A 57 -18.37 1.89 14.41
CA VAL A 57 -17.14 1.16 14.06
C VAL A 57 -15.93 1.90 14.62
N THR A 58 -15.12 1.19 15.39
CA THR A 58 -13.83 1.67 15.89
C THR A 58 -12.69 0.97 15.15
N PHE A 59 -11.54 1.60 15.04
CA PHE A 59 -10.39 1.08 14.31
C PHE A 59 -9.18 0.94 15.22
N ASP A 60 -8.48 -0.18 15.07
CA ASP A 60 -7.14 -0.41 15.61
C ASP A 60 -6.22 -0.60 14.39
N LEU A 61 -5.42 0.43 14.07
CA LEU A 61 -4.58 0.47 12.88
C LEU A 61 -3.12 0.22 13.24
N THR A 62 -2.59 -0.90 12.79
CA THR A 62 -1.15 -1.20 12.84
C THR A 62 -0.51 -0.95 11.49
N MET A 63 0.60 -0.21 11.47
CA MET A 63 1.33 0.08 10.24
C MET A 63 2.73 -0.54 10.26
N ALA A 64 3.00 -1.44 9.30
CA ALA A 64 4.32 -2.06 9.14
C ALA A 64 4.57 -2.49 7.69
N ASN A 65 5.82 -2.38 7.21
CA ASN A 65 6.19 -2.73 5.83
C ASN A 65 6.48 -4.22 5.69
N ARG A 66 5.50 -5.04 6.01
CA ARG A 66 5.49 -6.50 5.84
C ARG A 66 4.08 -6.97 5.52
N VAL A 67 3.94 -8.19 5.05
CA VAL A 67 2.65 -8.87 4.98
C VAL A 67 2.49 -9.66 6.29
N PRO A 68 1.45 -9.38 7.10
CA PRO A 68 1.23 -10.09 8.36
C PRO A 68 0.62 -11.47 8.10
N ASP A 69 0.76 -12.38 9.06
CA ASP A 69 -0.16 -13.50 9.19
C ASP A 69 -1.46 -13.00 9.84
N LEU A 70 -2.51 -12.87 9.02
CA LEU A 70 -3.77 -12.28 9.46
C LEU A 70 -4.42 -13.07 10.60
N LEU A 71 -4.33 -14.41 10.56
CA LEU A 71 -4.98 -15.28 11.55
C LEU A 71 -4.19 -15.30 12.86
N ASP A 72 -2.89 -15.52 12.77
CA ASP A 72 -2.04 -15.61 13.95
C ASP A 72 -1.91 -14.28 14.68
N GLU A 73 -1.88 -13.17 13.94
CA GLU A 73 -1.77 -11.82 14.51
C GLU A 73 -3.14 -11.18 14.81
N GLY A 74 -4.23 -11.82 14.41
CA GLY A 74 -5.59 -11.42 14.72
C GLY A 74 -6.07 -10.15 14.02
N TYR A 75 -5.57 -9.86 12.81
CA TYR A 75 -6.09 -8.78 11.97
C TYR A 75 -7.34 -9.22 11.22
N ASP A 76 -8.33 -8.33 11.16
CA ASP A 76 -9.53 -8.52 10.34
C ASP A 76 -9.25 -8.27 8.86
N ILE A 77 -8.34 -7.35 8.56
CA ILE A 77 -7.97 -6.96 7.19
C ILE A 77 -6.54 -6.43 7.14
N SER A 78 -5.85 -6.70 6.03
CA SER A 78 -4.54 -6.10 5.71
C SER A 78 -4.59 -5.39 4.37
N ILE A 79 -4.03 -4.18 4.32
CA ILE A 79 -3.92 -3.37 3.09
C ILE A 79 -2.46 -3.34 2.67
N VAL A 80 -2.17 -3.97 1.53
CA VAL A 80 -0.80 -4.25 1.07
C VAL A 80 -0.60 -3.84 -0.38
N LEU A 81 0.66 -3.57 -0.72
CA LEU A 81 1.10 -3.39 -2.10
C LEU A 81 1.81 -4.66 -2.56
N ALA A 82 1.48 -5.13 -3.75
CA ALA A 82 2.18 -6.23 -4.39
C ALA A 82 2.01 -6.15 -5.92
N SER A 83 2.97 -6.67 -6.67
CA SER A 83 2.79 -6.92 -8.11
C SER A 83 1.76 -8.03 -8.32
N GLU A 84 1.93 -9.11 -7.57
CA GLU A 84 1.02 -10.27 -7.52
C GLU A 84 0.97 -10.78 -6.09
N LEU A 85 -0.15 -11.37 -5.71
CA LEU A 85 -0.29 -12.03 -4.42
C LEU A 85 -0.05 -13.52 -4.59
N PRO A 86 0.66 -14.18 -3.65
CA PRO A 86 0.77 -15.63 -3.64
C PRO A 86 -0.60 -16.27 -3.40
N ASP A 87 -0.79 -17.47 -3.91
CA ASP A 87 -1.96 -18.28 -3.59
C ASP A 87 -2.03 -18.50 -2.08
N SER A 88 -3.15 -18.11 -1.51
CA SER A 88 -3.41 -18.20 -0.07
C SER A 88 -4.88 -18.52 0.19
N GLY A 89 -5.20 -18.98 1.39
CA GLY A 89 -6.58 -19.18 1.84
C GLY A 89 -7.34 -17.88 2.13
N PHE A 90 -6.76 -16.72 1.81
CA PHE A 90 -7.37 -15.40 2.03
C PHE A 90 -8.12 -14.90 0.79
N VAL A 91 -9.13 -14.08 1.02
CA VAL A 91 -9.76 -13.31 -0.04
C VAL A 91 -8.92 -12.07 -0.30
N SER A 92 -8.67 -11.76 -1.56
CA SER A 92 -8.01 -10.53 -1.98
C SER A 92 -8.92 -9.69 -2.85
N GLN A 93 -9.06 -8.42 -2.50
CA GLN A 93 -9.77 -7.42 -3.29
C GLN A 93 -8.78 -6.38 -3.78
N ARG A 94 -8.64 -6.23 -5.09
CA ARG A 94 -7.85 -5.14 -5.66
C ARG A 94 -8.60 -3.82 -5.46
N LEU A 95 -7.90 -2.84 -4.88
CA LEU A 95 -8.43 -1.51 -4.56
C LEU A 95 -7.97 -0.45 -5.55
N GLY A 96 -6.81 -0.61 -6.17
CA GLY A 96 -6.25 0.36 -7.09
C GLY A 96 -4.83 0.01 -7.53
N ILE A 97 -4.16 0.96 -8.18
CA ILE A 97 -2.78 0.85 -8.65
C ILE A 97 -1.99 2.04 -8.15
N THR A 98 -0.72 1.82 -7.86
CA THR A 98 0.25 2.90 -7.62
C THR A 98 1.54 2.62 -8.38
N TYR A 99 2.33 3.67 -8.59
CA TYR A 99 3.64 3.57 -9.21
C TYR A 99 4.63 4.47 -8.47
N SER A 100 5.89 4.29 -8.75
CA SER A 100 6.96 5.11 -8.20
C SER A 100 7.58 6.02 -9.26
N ILE A 101 8.20 7.09 -8.80
CA ILE A 101 8.91 8.07 -9.61
C ILE A 101 10.28 8.36 -8.99
N VAL A 102 11.22 8.81 -9.80
CA VAL A 102 12.51 9.33 -9.32
C VAL A 102 12.36 10.79 -8.95
N CYS A 103 12.85 11.13 -7.76
CA CYS A 103 12.86 12.50 -7.25
C CYS A 103 14.26 12.94 -6.81
N ALA A 104 14.49 14.24 -6.88
CA ALA A 104 15.66 14.93 -6.31
C ALA A 104 15.21 16.23 -5.65
N SER A 105 16.06 16.85 -4.82
CA SER A 105 15.82 18.22 -4.38
C SER A 105 16.29 19.23 -5.45
N PRO A 106 15.70 20.43 -5.52
CA PRO A 106 16.17 21.51 -6.41
C PRO A 106 17.65 21.83 -6.21
N GLU A 107 18.11 21.82 -4.96
CA GLU A 107 19.51 22.08 -4.63
C GLU A 107 20.46 21.00 -5.17
N TYR A 108 20.07 19.72 -5.10
CA TYR A 108 20.85 18.63 -5.68
C TYR A 108 20.93 18.77 -7.21
N VAL A 109 19.80 19.05 -7.86
CA VAL A 109 19.73 19.28 -9.32
C VAL A 109 20.59 20.45 -9.75
N ALA A 110 20.59 21.54 -9.00
CA ALA A 110 21.42 22.72 -9.30
C ALA A 110 22.92 22.40 -9.25
N ARG A 111 23.37 21.49 -8.37
CA ARG A 111 24.78 21.12 -8.22
C ARG A 111 25.22 20.00 -9.17
N HIS A 112 24.37 19.07 -9.47
CA HIS A 112 24.74 17.81 -10.16
C HIS A 112 24.07 17.62 -11.52
N GLY A 113 23.18 18.54 -11.91
CA GLY A 113 22.34 18.39 -13.10
C GLY A 113 21.16 17.42 -12.85
N ILE A 114 20.40 17.18 -13.90
CA ILE A 114 19.22 16.30 -13.88
C ILE A 114 19.41 15.16 -14.88
N ALA A 115 19.18 13.92 -14.44
CA ALA A 115 19.16 12.76 -15.32
C ALA A 115 17.99 12.86 -16.31
N GLN A 116 18.25 12.60 -17.59
CA GLN A 116 17.24 12.64 -18.67
C GLN A 116 16.73 11.24 -19.01
N LYS A 117 17.54 10.21 -18.79
CA LYS A 117 17.23 8.81 -19.04
C LYS A 117 17.78 7.90 -17.94
N PRO A 118 17.24 6.69 -17.79
CA PRO A 118 17.62 5.77 -16.72
C PRO A 118 19.12 5.53 -16.57
N SER A 119 19.85 5.39 -17.66
CA SER A 119 21.31 5.17 -17.62
C SER A 119 22.12 6.34 -17.05
N ASP A 120 21.58 7.56 -17.04
CA ASP A 120 22.25 8.72 -16.45
C ASP A 120 22.33 8.62 -14.92
N LEU A 121 21.43 7.85 -14.29
CA LEU A 121 21.42 7.64 -12.85
C LEU A 121 22.72 7.05 -12.32
N LEU A 122 23.47 6.33 -13.13
CA LEU A 122 24.79 5.79 -12.78
C LEU A 122 25.83 6.88 -12.46
N LYS A 123 25.55 8.13 -12.82
CA LYS A 123 26.40 9.29 -12.52
C LYS A 123 25.93 10.06 -11.28
N HIS A 124 24.83 9.65 -10.69
CA HIS A 124 24.21 10.30 -9.53
C HIS A 124 24.34 9.46 -8.25
N ALA A 125 24.27 10.12 -7.10
CA ALA A 125 24.14 9.46 -5.82
C ALA A 125 22.71 8.90 -5.69
N CYS A 126 22.53 7.62 -5.98
CA CYS A 126 21.23 6.94 -5.91
C CYS A 126 20.97 6.43 -4.50
N LEU A 127 19.87 6.90 -3.89
CA LEU A 127 19.43 6.46 -2.56
C LEU A 127 18.49 5.26 -2.73
N ARG A 128 18.69 4.20 -1.94
CA ARG A 128 17.91 2.96 -2.07
C ARG A 128 16.83 2.81 -1.01
N MET A 129 15.63 2.46 -1.44
CA MET A 129 14.55 2.09 -0.53
C MET A 129 14.52 0.57 -0.36
N VAL A 130 14.69 0.11 0.87
CA VAL A 130 14.57 -1.30 1.24
C VAL A 130 13.09 -1.62 1.39
N SER A 131 12.59 -2.53 0.57
CA SER A 131 11.18 -2.94 0.56
C SER A 131 11.08 -4.45 0.35
N PRO A 132 10.12 -5.13 0.99
CA PRO A 132 9.89 -6.55 0.76
C PRO A 132 9.31 -6.86 -0.62
N VAL A 133 8.75 -5.83 -1.30
CA VAL A 133 8.03 -6.00 -2.58
C VAL A 133 8.77 -5.43 -3.78
N ILE A 134 9.93 -4.79 -3.56
CA ILE A 134 10.69 -4.12 -4.61
C ILE A 134 12.14 -4.63 -4.61
N PRO A 135 12.69 -5.06 -5.75
CA PRO A 135 14.08 -5.46 -5.84
C PRO A 135 15.02 -4.31 -5.47
N LEU A 136 15.96 -4.56 -4.55
CA LEU A 136 16.81 -3.53 -3.97
C LEU A 136 17.72 -2.84 -4.98
N GLU A 137 18.28 -3.59 -5.92
CA GLU A 137 19.31 -3.10 -6.84
C GLU A 137 18.81 -2.89 -8.26
N LYS A 138 17.75 -3.58 -8.67
CA LYS A 138 17.19 -3.49 -10.01
C LYS A 138 16.07 -2.46 -10.06
N TRP A 139 16.35 -1.33 -10.66
CA TRP A 139 15.33 -0.33 -10.93
C TRP A 139 14.77 -0.56 -12.33
N LEU A 140 13.54 -1.05 -12.40
CA LEU A 140 12.82 -1.30 -13.64
C LEU A 140 12.00 -0.06 -13.99
N PHE A 141 12.32 0.55 -15.12
CA PHE A 141 11.64 1.73 -15.64
C PHE A 141 10.72 1.33 -16.79
N ASP A 142 9.52 1.89 -16.78
CA ASP A 142 8.63 1.94 -17.93
C ASP A 142 8.72 3.35 -18.53
N GLY A 143 9.13 3.43 -19.78
CA GLY A 143 9.35 4.68 -20.49
C GLY A 143 8.84 4.65 -21.92
N PRO A 144 9.04 5.74 -22.68
CA PRO A 144 8.51 5.88 -24.06
C PRO A 144 9.01 4.80 -25.04
N GLU A 145 10.21 4.27 -24.80
CA GLU A 145 10.83 3.25 -25.66
C GLU A 145 10.66 1.82 -25.12
N GLY A 146 9.84 1.67 -24.08
CA GLY A 146 9.60 0.38 -23.40
C GLY A 146 10.31 0.28 -22.05
N GLN A 147 10.54 -0.96 -21.62
CA GLN A 147 11.14 -1.22 -20.32
C GLN A 147 12.67 -1.16 -20.34
N GLU A 148 13.23 -0.45 -19.38
CA GLU A 148 14.68 -0.40 -19.15
C GLU A 148 15.01 -0.80 -17.72
N VAL A 149 16.11 -1.54 -17.54
CA VAL A 149 16.63 -1.92 -16.21
C VAL A 149 17.95 -1.22 -15.94
N VAL A 150 18.03 -0.54 -14.81
CA VAL A 150 19.29 0.02 -14.29
C VAL A 150 19.65 -0.66 -12.98
N ASN A 151 20.88 -1.17 -12.91
CA ASN A 151 21.39 -1.80 -11.68
C ASN A 151 22.11 -0.75 -10.84
N ILE A 152 21.54 -0.42 -9.70
CA ILE A 152 22.12 0.50 -8.71
C ILE A 152 22.85 -0.33 -7.66
N THR A 153 24.09 -0.65 -7.92
CA THR A 153 24.91 -1.54 -7.06
C THR A 153 25.46 -0.83 -5.82
N GLN A 154 25.61 0.50 -5.87
CA GLN A 154 26.09 1.32 -4.76
C GLN A 154 25.06 2.35 -4.37
N ALA A 155 24.86 2.54 -3.08
CA ALA A 155 24.01 3.57 -2.55
C ALA A 155 24.62 4.19 -1.29
N PRO A 156 24.80 5.50 -1.24
CA PRO A 156 25.36 6.18 -0.07
C PRO A 156 24.41 6.13 1.14
N PHE A 157 23.14 5.86 0.89
CA PHE A 157 22.11 5.79 1.92
C PHE A 157 21.04 4.79 1.54
N GLN A 158 20.53 4.04 2.54
CA GLN A 158 19.44 3.09 2.41
C GLN A 158 18.45 3.24 3.56
N VAL A 159 17.16 3.13 3.26
CA VAL A 159 16.10 3.25 4.27
C VAL A 159 14.87 2.45 3.86
N ASN A 160 14.09 1.99 4.83
CA ASN A 160 12.87 1.19 4.62
C ASN A 160 11.56 1.99 4.75
N SER A 161 11.64 3.31 4.73
CA SER A 161 10.49 4.21 4.85
C SER A 161 10.50 5.25 3.73
N ALA A 162 9.37 5.40 3.02
CA ALA A 162 9.22 6.39 1.95
C ALA A 162 9.35 7.84 2.48
N ASP A 163 8.83 8.12 3.68
CA ASP A 163 8.96 9.45 4.28
C ASP A 163 10.37 9.78 4.72
N ALA A 164 11.11 8.80 5.24
CA ALA A 164 12.53 8.98 5.53
C ALA A 164 13.34 9.14 4.23
N MET A 165 13.01 8.41 3.17
CA MET A 165 13.60 8.60 1.84
C MET A 165 13.32 10.01 1.32
N LYS A 166 12.07 10.48 1.41
CA LYS A 166 11.68 11.84 1.02
C LYS A 166 12.51 12.88 1.76
N THR A 167 12.71 12.70 3.07
CA THR A 167 13.54 13.58 3.89
C THR A 167 15.00 13.60 3.41
N ALA A 168 15.60 12.44 3.14
CA ALA A 168 16.97 12.34 2.62
C ALA A 168 17.13 13.04 1.25
N ILE A 169 16.15 12.85 0.34
CA ILE A 169 16.13 13.52 -0.95
C ILE A 169 16.06 15.06 -0.76
N ARG A 170 15.15 15.55 0.08
CA ARG A 170 15.00 16.99 0.38
C ARG A 170 16.26 17.59 1.00
N SER A 171 17.02 16.81 1.76
CA SER A 171 18.32 17.22 2.32
C SER A 171 19.45 17.22 1.29
N GLY A 172 19.18 16.97 0.01
CA GLY A 172 20.15 17.02 -1.07
C GLY A 172 21.17 15.87 -1.07
N MET A 173 20.83 14.73 -0.43
CA MET A 173 21.74 13.58 -0.36
C MET A 173 21.90 12.85 -1.71
N GLY A 174 20.92 12.99 -2.62
CA GLY A 174 20.94 12.29 -3.90
C GLY A 174 19.59 12.24 -4.59
N VAL A 175 19.49 11.34 -5.55
CA VAL A 175 18.24 10.97 -6.22
C VAL A 175 17.67 9.69 -5.60
N GLY A 176 16.37 9.62 -5.46
CA GLY A 176 15.72 8.44 -4.87
C GLY A 176 14.36 8.16 -5.49
N VAL A 177 13.92 6.91 -5.34
CA VAL A 177 12.61 6.46 -5.81
C VAL A 177 11.59 6.66 -4.70
N LEU A 178 10.48 7.31 -5.02
CA LEU A 178 9.35 7.51 -4.12
C LEU A 178 8.06 7.00 -4.77
N PRO A 179 7.19 6.33 -4.03
CA PRO A 179 5.80 6.15 -4.45
C PRO A 179 5.17 7.50 -4.75
N ILE A 180 4.36 7.59 -5.81
CA ILE A 180 3.79 8.88 -6.26
C ILE A 180 3.03 9.59 -5.14
N TYR A 181 2.27 8.85 -4.33
CA TYR A 181 1.51 9.42 -3.22
C TYR A 181 2.39 10.08 -2.14
N SER A 182 3.61 9.58 -1.92
CA SER A 182 4.57 10.20 -0.99
C SER A 182 5.27 11.42 -1.57
N ALA A 183 5.33 11.54 -2.91
CA ALA A 183 6.03 12.61 -3.59
C ALA A 183 5.15 13.84 -3.87
N ILE A 184 3.82 13.67 -3.98
CA ILE A 184 2.88 14.69 -4.47
C ILE A 184 3.05 16.03 -3.77
N ASP A 185 3.09 16.05 -2.43
CA ASP A 185 3.18 17.30 -1.69
C ASP A 185 4.50 18.02 -1.93
N GLY A 186 5.61 17.26 -1.95
CA GLY A 186 6.92 17.85 -2.25
C GLY A 186 7.06 18.34 -3.69
N LEU A 187 6.35 17.74 -4.64
CA LEU A 187 6.28 18.24 -6.03
C LEU A 187 5.44 19.51 -6.12
N ARG A 188 4.35 19.62 -5.35
CA ARG A 188 3.48 20.81 -5.32
C ARG A 188 4.13 22.00 -4.64
N ASP A 189 4.83 21.78 -3.53
CA ASP A 189 5.52 22.85 -2.78
C ASP A 189 6.90 23.18 -3.34
N GLY A 190 7.36 22.45 -4.37
CA GLY A 190 8.64 22.65 -5.03
C GLY A 190 9.86 22.17 -4.24
N SER A 191 9.67 21.47 -3.11
CA SER A 191 10.77 20.88 -2.34
C SER A 191 11.34 19.61 -2.98
N LEU A 192 10.61 19.05 -3.95
CA LEU A 192 11.02 17.95 -4.80
C LEU A 192 10.88 18.30 -6.27
N VAL A 193 11.80 17.79 -7.08
CA VAL A 193 11.75 17.81 -8.54
C VAL A 193 11.60 16.37 -9.03
N ARG A 194 10.64 16.12 -9.91
CA ARG A 194 10.53 14.83 -10.60
C ARG A 194 11.63 14.73 -11.64
N VAL A 195 12.46 13.73 -11.51
CA VAL A 195 13.52 13.39 -12.46
C VAL A 195 12.94 12.42 -13.48
N MET A 196 13.22 12.63 -14.76
CA MET A 196 12.72 11.80 -15.87
C MET A 196 11.18 11.67 -15.87
N PRO A 197 10.44 12.75 -16.17
CA PRO A 197 8.97 12.76 -16.03
C PRO A 197 8.24 11.73 -16.91
N ASP A 198 8.84 11.29 -18.00
CA ASP A 198 8.28 10.31 -18.93
C ASP A 198 8.48 8.86 -18.48
N TYR A 199 9.18 8.66 -17.36
CA TYR A 199 9.45 7.33 -16.80
C TYR A 199 8.69 7.11 -15.51
N ARG A 200 8.24 5.85 -15.33
CA ARG A 200 7.64 5.32 -14.10
C ARG A 200 8.40 4.09 -13.67
N LEU A 201 8.32 3.77 -12.39
CA LEU A 201 8.90 2.55 -11.83
C LEU A 201 7.86 1.81 -11.02
N GLN A 202 8.02 0.48 -10.97
CA GLN A 202 7.41 -0.35 -9.95
C GLN A 202 5.92 -0.12 -9.80
N GLU A 203 5.17 -0.33 -10.87
CA GLU A 203 3.73 -0.37 -10.76
C GLU A 203 3.32 -1.53 -9.83
N LEU A 204 2.55 -1.19 -8.81
CA LEU A 204 2.07 -2.14 -7.80
C LEU A 204 0.57 -2.01 -7.65
N ASN A 205 -0.06 -3.15 -7.47
CA ASN A 205 -1.46 -3.19 -7.10
C ASN A 205 -1.62 -2.98 -5.58
N LEU A 206 -2.63 -2.23 -5.21
CA LEU A 206 -3.09 -2.10 -3.83
C LEU A 206 -4.19 -3.13 -3.58
N TYR A 207 -4.00 -3.98 -2.58
CA TYR A 207 -4.94 -5.02 -2.22
C TYR A 207 -5.43 -4.86 -0.79
N ALA A 208 -6.72 -5.15 -0.58
CA ALA A 208 -7.26 -5.52 0.71
C ALA A 208 -7.26 -7.06 0.80
N ILE A 209 -6.65 -7.60 1.83
CA ILE A 209 -6.59 -9.05 2.10
C ILE A 209 -7.29 -9.30 3.42
N TYR A 210 -8.20 -10.27 3.45
CA TYR A 210 -8.94 -10.65 4.64
C TYR A 210 -9.27 -12.14 4.67
N PRO A 211 -9.52 -12.74 5.84
CA PRO A 211 -9.83 -14.15 5.93
C PRO A 211 -11.08 -14.52 5.13
N SER A 212 -11.01 -15.63 4.39
CA SER A 212 -12.20 -16.23 3.77
C SER A 212 -13.05 -16.84 4.88
N ARG A 213 -14.09 -16.12 5.29
CA ARG A 213 -15.11 -16.67 6.17
C ARG A 213 -16.37 -16.88 5.34
N GLN A 214 -17.07 -17.96 5.62
CA GLN A 214 -18.35 -18.26 4.96
C GLN A 214 -19.33 -17.10 5.18
N TYR A 215 -19.22 -16.40 6.32
CA TYR A 215 -19.98 -15.20 6.68
C TYR A 215 -18.98 -14.09 7.05
N LEU A 216 -18.84 -13.11 6.18
CA LEU A 216 -17.97 -11.96 6.41
C LEU A 216 -18.72 -10.96 7.29
N ASP A 217 -18.14 -10.59 8.43
CA ASP A 217 -18.66 -9.59 9.35
C ASP A 217 -19.03 -8.28 8.60
N ALA A 218 -20.21 -7.71 8.90
CA ALA A 218 -20.74 -6.53 8.22
C ALA A 218 -19.75 -5.35 8.22
N LYS A 219 -18.99 -5.15 9.30
CA LYS A 219 -17.97 -4.10 9.39
C LYS A 219 -16.83 -4.31 8.39
N ILE A 220 -16.40 -5.57 8.14
CA ILE A 220 -15.33 -5.87 7.16
C ILE A 220 -15.86 -5.64 5.74
N LYS A 221 -17.06 -6.16 5.45
CA LYS A 221 -17.70 -6.04 4.13
C LYS A 221 -17.88 -4.58 3.74
N THR A 222 -18.50 -3.78 4.60
CA THR A 222 -18.78 -2.37 4.32
C THR A 222 -17.51 -1.53 4.24
N TRP A 223 -16.49 -1.86 5.05
CA TRP A 223 -15.18 -1.20 4.98
C TRP A 223 -14.47 -1.49 3.66
N VAL A 224 -14.44 -2.75 3.19
CA VAL A 224 -13.82 -3.12 1.91
C VAL A 224 -14.54 -2.45 0.73
N GLU A 225 -15.87 -2.43 0.75
CA GLU A 225 -16.69 -1.74 -0.25
C GLU A 225 -16.40 -0.24 -0.27
N TYR A 226 -16.27 0.37 0.91
CA TYR A 226 -15.92 1.78 1.05
C TYR A 226 -14.54 2.08 0.48
N LEU A 227 -13.52 1.29 0.82
CA LEU A 227 -12.17 1.45 0.29
C LEU A 227 -12.14 1.37 -1.22
N ARG A 228 -12.83 0.39 -1.80
CA ARG A 228 -12.89 0.22 -3.26
C ARG A 228 -13.47 1.43 -3.98
N ASN A 229 -14.43 2.12 -3.36
CA ASN A 229 -15.10 3.28 -3.95
C ASN A 229 -14.42 4.62 -3.63
N SER A 230 -13.49 4.64 -2.68
CA SER A 230 -12.88 5.87 -2.16
C SER A 230 -11.45 6.09 -2.63
N LEU A 231 -10.77 5.04 -3.11
CA LEU A 231 -9.41 5.14 -3.60
C LEU A 231 -9.40 5.56 -5.07
N PRO A 232 -8.52 6.49 -5.49
CA PRO A 232 -8.39 6.88 -6.89
C PRO A 232 -7.90 5.69 -7.72
N GLU A 233 -8.47 5.55 -8.94
CA GLU A 233 -8.03 4.60 -9.95
C GLU A 233 -6.58 4.82 -10.40
#